data_7189b43d76112926919a2a93abf8111e
#
_entry.id   7189b43d76112926919a2a93abf8111e
#
_cell.length_a   1.000
_cell.length_b   1.000
_cell.length_c   1.000
_cell.angle_alpha   90.00
_cell.angle_beta   90.00
_cell.angle_gamma   90.00
#
_symmetry.space_group_name_H-M   'P 1'
#
loop_
_entity.id
_entity.type
_entity.pdbx_description
1 polymer ?
#
loop_
_entity_poly.entity_id
_entity_poly.type
_entity_poly.pdbx_seq_one_letter_code
_entity_poly.pdbx_strand_id
1 'polypeptide(L)'
;MTVAQKAKKLATAFAAFACCALVAVALTGCQQEQRKEDVQLQVFAANSLSKAMEEAQQAYIEDGHGNVSFADTQYKASGELNEMLGAGSYADLLISASKGSMDTAVKEGYVDEGTRVDLFKNDLVMVSKEGSGLSDVTLDNIAAGKYSICVGDDSVPAGNYAAQSLSTVGVYTPAGDDAGKTGKEIFGKGGSYGSDYKVVTDTSVGNVCKHAQSGDVDIAFVYTSDVYRFGGVEIVGTVPGDTHKNIVCPGAITKDCKNVDATKEFLDWCMNSEKAQAIWQKWGFELA
;
A
#
# COMPACT_ATOMS: atom_id res chain seq x y z
N MET A 1 -4.13 88.30 1.58
CA MET A 1 -4.65 86.96 1.15
C MET A 1 -6.13 86.89 1.46
N THR A 2 -6.96 86.83 0.46
CA THR A 2 -8.41 86.87 0.58
C THR A 2 -8.99 85.49 0.99
N VAL A 3 -10.15 85.51 1.63
CA VAL A 3 -10.84 84.30 2.16
C VAL A 3 -11.01 83.22 1.06
N ALA A 4 -11.11 83.64 -0.20
CA ALA A 4 -11.23 82.74 -1.34
C ALA A 4 -9.94 81.92 -1.62
N GLN A 5 -8.76 82.39 -1.26
CA GLN A 5 -7.51 81.63 -1.44
C GLN A 5 -7.28 80.58 -0.33
N LYS A 6 -7.87 80.78 0.86
CA LYS A 6 -7.83 79.75 1.92
C LYS A 6 -8.79 78.59 1.64
N ALA A 7 -9.93 78.86 1.05
CA ALA A 7 -10.91 77.82 0.67
C ALA A 7 -10.39 76.89 -0.44
N LYS A 8 -9.65 77.42 -1.44
CA LYS A 8 -9.05 76.60 -2.51
C LYS A 8 -7.92 75.69 -1.99
N LYS A 9 -7.12 76.14 -1.02
CA LYS A 9 -6.07 75.30 -0.44
C LYS A 9 -6.64 74.20 0.47
N LEU A 10 -7.77 74.40 1.14
CA LEU A 10 -8.43 73.38 1.94
C LEU A 10 -9.11 72.32 1.07
N ALA A 11 -9.73 72.71 -0.06
CA ALA A 11 -10.36 71.79 -0.98
C ALA A 11 -9.34 70.83 -1.68
N THR A 12 -8.14 71.34 -2.00
CA THR A 12 -7.07 70.53 -2.62
C THR A 12 -6.44 69.55 -1.64
N ALA A 13 -6.37 69.90 -0.33
CA ALA A 13 -5.85 68.99 0.70
C ALA A 13 -6.84 67.82 0.99
N PHE A 14 -8.15 68.07 0.93
CA PHE A 14 -9.16 67.04 1.14
C PHE A 14 -9.26 66.08 -0.05
N ALA A 15 -9.08 66.51 -1.28
CA ALA A 15 -9.10 65.68 -2.44
C ALA A 15 -7.86 64.75 -2.51
N ALA A 16 -6.69 65.18 -2.05
CA ALA A 16 -5.48 64.36 -1.99
C ALA A 16 -5.56 63.27 -0.91
N PHE A 17 -6.26 63.54 0.20
CA PHE A 17 -6.40 62.54 1.30
C PHE A 17 -7.46 61.48 0.95
N ALA A 18 -8.50 61.82 0.21
CA ALA A 18 -9.52 60.87 -0.24
C ALA A 18 -8.97 59.89 -1.31
N CYS A 19 -8.07 60.33 -2.20
CA CYS A 19 -7.43 59.45 -3.18
C CYS A 19 -6.44 58.48 -2.54
N CYS A 20 -5.70 58.88 -1.49
CA CYS A 20 -4.82 57.95 -0.78
C CYS A 20 -5.55 56.91 0.04
N ALA A 21 -6.72 57.19 0.58
CA ALA A 21 -7.57 56.24 1.31
C ALA A 21 -8.23 55.20 0.39
N LEU A 22 -8.57 55.54 -0.86
CA LEU A 22 -9.14 54.66 -1.85
C LEU A 22 -8.09 53.73 -2.49
N VAL A 23 -6.83 54.13 -2.54
CA VAL A 23 -5.73 53.27 -3.03
C VAL A 23 -5.27 52.29 -1.95
N ALA A 24 -5.39 52.62 -0.67
CA ALA A 24 -5.02 51.70 0.44
C ALA A 24 -6.03 50.57 0.62
N VAL A 25 -7.28 50.74 0.26
CA VAL A 25 -8.33 49.69 0.29
C VAL A 25 -8.22 48.72 -0.90
N ALA A 26 -7.63 49.19 -2.04
CA ALA A 26 -7.43 48.33 -3.20
C ALA A 26 -6.18 47.42 -3.11
N LEU A 27 -5.33 47.60 -2.08
CA LEU A 27 -4.13 46.77 -1.83
C LEU A 27 -4.30 45.72 -0.72
N THR A 28 -5.45 45.68 -0.03
CA THR A 28 -5.92 44.45 0.60
C THR A 28 -6.53 43.57 -0.48
N GLY A 29 -5.67 43.24 -1.46
CA GLY A 29 -6.00 42.22 -2.44
C GLY A 29 -6.34 40.95 -1.68
N CYS A 30 -7.57 40.51 -1.86
CA CYS A 30 -7.95 39.16 -1.57
C CYS A 30 -6.82 38.25 -2.03
N GLN A 31 -6.03 37.73 -1.10
CA GLN A 31 -5.51 36.39 -1.26
C GLN A 31 -6.76 35.51 -1.34
N GLN A 32 -7.32 35.42 -2.51
CA GLN A 32 -8.20 34.34 -2.88
C GLN A 32 -7.30 33.12 -2.77
N GLU A 33 -7.30 32.47 -1.62
CA GLU A 33 -6.88 31.08 -1.55
C GLU A 33 -7.67 30.42 -2.68
N GLN A 34 -6.98 30.03 -3.74
CA GLN A 34 -7.56 29.23 -4.80
C GLN A 34 -8.06 27.97 -4.11
N ARG A 35 -9.36 27.91 -3.86
CA ARG A 35 -10.01 26.74 -3.34
C ARG A 35 -9.67 25.62 -4.32
N LYS A 36 -8.85 24.66 -3.90
CA LYS A 36 -8.57 23.46 -4.70
C LYS A 36 -9.93 22.84 -5.03
N GLU A 37 -10.12 22.38 -6.24
CA GLU A 37 -11.34 21.67 -6.64
C GLU A 37 -11.50 20.41 -5.80
N ASP A 38 -12.74 20.06 -5.47
CA ASP A 38 -13.04 18.83 -4.73
C ASP A 38 -12.75 17.62 -5.63
N VAL A 39 -11.93 16.71 -5.15
CA VAL A 39 -11.46 15.52 -5.88
C VAL A 39 -11.85 14.28 -5.11
N GLN A 40 -12.35 13.26 -5.82
CA GLN A 40 -12.52 11.92 -5.26
C GLN A 40 -11.55 10.94 -5.92
N LEU A 41 -10.70 10.30 -5.12
CA LEU A 41 -9.75 9.29 -5.57
C LEU A 41 -10.29 7.87 -5.37
N GLN A 42 -10.14 7.02 -6.38
CA GLN A 42 -10.39 5.59 -6.30
C GLN A 42 -9.06 4.85 -6.16
N VAL A 43 -8.87 4.18 -5.05
CA VAL A 43 -7.66 3.40 -4.77
C VAL A 43 -7.95 1.91 -4.86
N PHE A 44 -7.11 1.18 -5.58
CA PHE A 44 -7.01 -0.27 -5.56
C PHE A 44 -5.74 -0.64 -4.80
N ALA A 45 -5.88 -1.31 -3.67
CA ALA A 45 -4.75 -1.66 -2.82
C ALA A 45 -4.79 -3.15 -2.43
N ALA A 46 -3.61 -3.75 -2.35
CA ALA A 46 -3.48 -5.11 -1.86
C ALA A 46 -4.13 -5.25 -0.48
N ASN A 47 -4.77 -6.40 -0.25
CA ASN A 47 -5.57 -6.64 0.95
C ASN A 47 -4.78 -6.49 2.26
N SER A 48 -3.47 -6.77 2.26
CA SER A 48 -2.58 -6.56 3.41
C SER A 48 -2.50 -5.11 3.88
N LEU A 49 -2.77 -4.15 2.99
CA LEU A 49 -2.68 -2.71 3.27
C LEU A 49 -3.95 -2.13 3.91
N SER A 50 -5.07 -2.88 4.01
CA SER A 50 -6.39 -2.31 4.28
C SER A 50 -6.42 -1.39 5.50
N LYS A 51 -5.93 -1.82 6.65
CA LYS A 51 -5.97 -1.02 7.89
C LYS A 51 -5.03 0.19 7.86
N ALA A 52 -3.82 0.00 7.35
CA ALA A 52 -2.85 1.08 7.22
C ALA A 52 -3.33 2.14 6.23
N MET A 53 -3.92 1.72 5.10
CA MET A 53 -4.41 2.62 4.06
C MET A 53 -5.66 3.39 4.50
N GLU A 54 -6.61 2.75 5.20
CA GLU A 54 -7.78 3.42 5.79
C GLU A 54 -7.33 4.57 6.72
N GLU A 55 -6.37 4.29 7.62
CA GLU A 55 -5.83 5.29 8.53
C GLU A 55 -5.04 6.39 7.80
N ALA A 56 -4.25 6.01 6.78
CA ALA A 56 -3.49 6.96 5.98
C ALA A 56 -4.37 7.90 5.15
N GLN A 57 -5.44 7.41 4.55
CA GLN A 57 -6.41 8.23 3.82
C GLN A 57 -7.09 9.26 4.73
N GLN A 58 -7.49 8.84 5.93
CA GLN A 58 -8.07 9.76 6.92
C GLN A 58 -7.05 10.81 7.36
N ALA A 59 -5.83 10.39 7.68
CA ALA A 59 -4.76 11.31 8.10
C ALA A 59 -4.36 12.29 6.99
N TYR A 60 -4.38 11.87 5.72
CA TYR A 60 -4.13 12.75 4.58
C TYR A 60 -5.15 13.88 4.49
N ILE A 61 -6.44 13.57 4.64
CA ILE A 61 -7.52 14.58 4.64
C ILE A 61 -7.31 15.57 5.78
N GLU A 62 -6.99 15.07 6.99
CA GLU A 62 -6.74 15.88 8.18
C GLU A 62 -5.46 16.71 8.10
N ASP A 63 -4.50 16.33 7.26
CA ASP A 63 -3.22 17.00 7.05
C ASP A 63 -3.28 18.14 6.04
N GLY A 64 -4.45 18.74 5.85
CA GLY A 64 -4.66 19.92 5.02
C GLY A 64 -5.17 19.62 3.60
N HIS A 65 -5.55 18.37 3.31
CA HIS A 65 -6.07 17.95 2.01
C HIS A 65 -7.59 17.74 2.04
N GLY A 66 -8.31 18.60 2.77
CA GLY A 66 -9.77 18.51 2.97
C GLY A 66 -10.62 18.64 1.70
N ASN A 67 -10.02 19.01 0.57
CA ASN A 67 -10.65 18.98 -0.76
C ASN A 67 -10.56 17.59 -1.43
N VAL A 68 -9.84 16.62 -0.84
CA VAL A 68 -9.73 15.25 -1.34
C VAL A 68 -10.62 14.33 -0.52
N SER A 69 -11.32 13.46 -1.20
CA SER A 69 -12.08 12.35 -0.63
C SER A 69 -11.65 11.05 -1.29
N PHE A 70 -11.92 9.92 -0.64
CA PHE A 70 -11.65 8.61 -1.20
C PHE A 70 -12.97 7.87 -1.42
N ALA A 71 -13.13 7.26 -2.61
CA ALA A 71 -14.17 6.28 -2.85
C ALA A 71 -13.84 4.99 -2.06
N ASP A 72 -14.81 4.08 -1.96
CA ASP A 72 -14.58 2.80 -1.28
C ASP A 72 -13.38 2.08 -1.89
N THR A 73 -12.27 2.08 -1.17
CA THR A 73 -11.02 1.45 -1.61
C THR A 73 -11.23 -0.04 -1.82
N GLN A 74 -10.79 -0.54 -2.96
CA GLN A 74 -10.89 -1.97 -3.26
C GLN A 74 -9.67 -2.71 -2.69
N TYR A 75 -9.90 -3.50 -1.63
CA TYR A 75 -8.89 -4.33 -1.00
C TYR A 75 -9.04 -5.79 -1.43
N LYS A 76 -8.15 -6.24 -2.30
CA LYS A 76 -8.17 -7.58 -2.90
C LYS A 76 -6.77 -8.19 -3.00
N ALA A 77 -6.68 -9.45 -3.43
CA ALA A 77 -5.40 -9.99 -3.88
C ALA A 77 -4.90 -9.20 -5.10
N SER A 78 -3.57 -8.99 -5.19
CA SER A 78 -3.01 -8.15 -6.27
C SER A 78 -3.32 -8.67 -7.68
N GLY A 79 -3.46 -9.99 -7.86
CA GLY A 79 -3.91 -10.58 -9.11
C GLY A 79 -5.34 -10.20 -9.46
N GLU A 80 -6.25 -10.27 -8.49
CA GLU A 80 -7.66 -9.89 -8.65
C GLU A 80 -7.81 -8.38 -8.99
N LEU A 81 -6.99 -7.50 -8.36
CA LEU A 81 -6.96 -6.08 -8.72
C LEU A 81 -6.55 -5.85 -10.18
N ASN A 82 -5.57 -6.60 -10.67
CA ASN A 82 -5.17 -6.56 -12.08
C ASN A 82 -6.30 -7.05 -13.00
N GLU A 83 -7.00 -8.13 -12.64
CA GLU A 83 -8.16 -8.62 -13.38
C GLU A 83 -9.28 -7.59 -13.43
N MET A 84 -9.54 -6.89 -12.32
CA MET A 84 -10.53 -5.81 -12.28
C MET A 84 -10.16 -4.66 -13.22
N LEU A 85 -8.89 -4.24 -13.25
CA LEU A 85 -8.41 -3.21 -14.19
C LEU A 85 -8.54 -3.70 -15.64
N GLY A 86 -8.16 -4.95 -15.91
CA GLY A 86 -8.32 -5.57 -17.23
C GLY A 86 -9.78 -5.70 -17.68
N ALA A 87 -10.72 -5.83 -16.73
CA ALA A 87 -12.16 -5.82 -17.00
C ALA A 87 -12.74 -4.40 -17.15
N GLY A 88 -11.92 -3.35 -17.07
CA GLY A 88 -12.33 -1.95 -17.23
C GLY A 88 -12.81 -1.28 -15.94
N SER A 89 -12.54 -1.84 -14.76
CA SER A 89 -12.82 -1.16 -13.50
C SER A 89 -11.90 0.06 -13.34
N TYR A 90 -12.48 1.18 -12.95
CA TYR A 90 -11.75 2.43 -12.75
C TYR A 90 -11.00 2.46 -11.43
N ALA A 91 -9.74 2.91 -11.46
CA ALA A 91 -8.99 3.35 -10.30
C ALA A 91 -8.05 4.50 -10.70
N ASP A 92 -7.69 5.37 -9.75
CA ASP A 92 -6.64 6.38 -9.91
C ASP A 92 -5.27 5.80 -9.53
N LEU A 93 -5.22 4.97 -8.50
CA LEU A 93 -4.00 4.42 -7.92
C LEU A 93 -4.12 2.90 -7.73
N LEU A 94 -3.09 2.17 -8.16
CA LEU A 94 -2.89 0.75 -7.84
C LEU A 94 -1.71 0.60 -6.88
N ILE A 95 -1.91 -0.11 -5.76
CA ILE A 95 -0.84 -0.52 -4.85
C ILE A 95 -0.87 -2.04 -4.71
N SER A 96 0.21 -2.68 -5.14
CA SER A 96 0.34 -4.13 -5.19
C SER A 96 1.19 -4.66 -4.02
N ALA A 97 0.94 -5.91 -3.58
CA ALA A 97 1.75 -6.56 -2.55
C ALA A 97 3.04 -7.20 -3.09
N SER A 98 3.35 -7.05 -4.37
CA SER A 98 4.60 -7.56 -4.95
C SER A 98 5.00 -6.83 -6.22
N LYS A 99 6.31 -6.80 -6.48
CA LYS A 99 6.84 -6.29 -7.76
C LYS A 99 6.32 -7.10 -8.95
N GLY A 100 6.23 -8.43 -8.84
CA GLY A 100 5.75 -9.27 -9.93
C GLY A 100 4.30 -9.00 -10.34
N SER A 101 3.41 -8.70 -9.40
CA SER A 101 2.04 -8.30 -9.73
C SER A 101 1.98 -6.91 -10.37
N MET A 102 2.85 -5.98 -9.94
CA MET A 102 2.97 -4.67 -10.58
C MET A 102 3.61 -4.77 -11.97
N ASP A 103 4.59 -5.65 -12.17
CA ASP A 103 5.18 -5.93 -13.48
C ASP A 103 4.12 -6.42 -14.47
N THR A 104 3.17 -7.24 -14.00
CA THR A 104 2.02 -7.65 -14.80
C THR A 104 1.15 -6.45 -15.15
N ALA A 105 0.83 -5.57 -14.20
CA ALA A 105 0.04 -4.37 -14.46
C ALA A 105 0.70 -3.43 -15.49
N VAL A 106 2.03 -3.28 -15.41
CA VAL A 106 2.82 -2.52 -16.41
C VAL A 106 2.75 -3.17 -17.78
N LYS A 107 3.01 -4.48 -17.87
CA LYS A 107 3.01 -5.24 -19.13
C LYS A 107 1.66 -5.19 -19.83
N GLU A 108 0.58 -5.32 -19.09
CA GLU A 108 -0.79 -5.27 -19.62
C GLU A 108 -1.28 -3.82 -19.87
N GLY A 109 -0.48 -2.81 -19.53
CA GLY A 109 -0.77 -1.40 -19.78
C GLY A 109 -1.81 -0.79 -18.84
N TYR A 110 -2.03 -1.37 -17.68
CA TYR A 110 -3.01 -0.86 -16.70
C TYR A 110 -2.51 0.35 -15.91
N VAL A 111 -1.20 0.51 -15.77
CA VAL A 111 -0.57 1.59 -15.01
C VAL A 111 0.45 2.36 -15.85
N ASP A 112 0.73 3.59 -15.46
CA ASP A 112 1.83 4.37 -16.01
C ASP A 112 3.14 3.99 -15.30
N GLU A 113 4.01 3.25 -16.00
CA GLU A 113 5.30 2.80 -15.49
C GLU A 113 6.17 3.95 -14.98
N GLY A 114 6.07 5.13 -15.60
CA GLY A 114 6.82 6.33 -15.20
C GLY A 114 6.42 6.87 -13.81
N THR A 115 5.30 6.39 -13.25
CA THR A 115 4.81 6.79 -11.94
C THR A 115 5.04 5.73 -10.87
N ARG A 116 5.62 4.59 -11.24
CA ARG A 116 5.87 3.48 -10.32
C ARG A 116 6.90 3.86 -9.27
N VAL A 117 6.54 3.61 -8.01
CA VAL A 117 7.41 3.79 -6.84
C VAL A 117 7.33 2.57 -5.93
N ASP A 118 8.43 2.25 -5.26
CA ASP A 118 8.43 1.27 -4.17
C ASP A 118 8.00 2.00 -2.89
N LEU A 119 6.85 1.63 -2.31
CA LEU A 119 6.28 2.32 -1.15
C LEU A 119 6.74 1.69 0.16
N PHE A 120 6.55 0.38 0.29
CA PHE A 120 6.75 -0.32 1.55
C PHE A 120 7.54 -1.60 1.34
N LYS A 121 8.30 -1.99 2.36
CA LYS A 121 8.83 -3.34 2.56
C LYS A 121 7.97 -4.08 3.57
N ASN A 122 8.02 -5.40 3.51
CA ASN A 122 7.38 -6.28 4.45
C ASN A 122 8.22 -7.54 4.63
N ASP A 123 8.04 -8.24 5.74
CA ASP A 123 8.67 -9.53 5.97
C ASP A 123 7.65 -10.66 5.86
N LEU A 124 8.11 -11.80 5.38
CA LEU A 124 7.36 -13.05 5.44
C LEU A 124 7.65 -13.72 6.78
N VAL A 125 6.60 -14.04 7.52
CA VAL A 125 6.71 -14.66 8.83
C VAL A 125 5.87 -15.94 8.90
N MET A 126 6.28 -16.82 9.77
CA MET A 126 5.55 -18.00 10.18
C MET A 126 4.81 -17.66 11.46
N VAL A 127 3.49 -17.81 11.42
CA VAL A 127 2.61 -17.55 12.57
C VAL A 127 1.89 -18.80 13.01
N SER A 128 1.56 -18.85 14.28
CA SER A 128 0.67 -19.85 14.87
C SER A 128 -0.42 -19.16 15.66
N LYS A 129 -1.38 -19.93 16.15
CA LYS A 129 -2.42 -19.42 17.05
C LYS A 129 -1.75 -18.81 18.29
N GLU A 130 -2.25 -17.65 18.71
CA GLU A 130 -1.80 -17.00 19.94
C GLU A 130 -1.89 -17.96 21.14
N GLY A 131 -0.80 -18.07 21.92
CA GLY A 131 -0.70 -18.99 23.03
C GLY A 131 -0.45 -20.46 22.62
N SER A 132 0.00 -20.72 21.40
CA SER A 132 0.36 -22.06 20.91
C SER A 132 1.55 -22.67 21.66
N GLY A 133 2.41 -21.85 22.25
CA GLY A 133 3.65 -22.25 22.88
C GLY A 133 4.76 -22.63 21.88
N LEU A 134 4.55 -22.42 20.60
CA LEU A 134 5.57 -22.60 19.56
C LEU A 134 6.50 -21.38 19.54
N SER A 135 7.78 -21.62 19.31
CA SER A 135 8.80 -20.59 19.07
C SER A 135 9.94 -21.15 18.23
N ASP A 136 10.73 -20.24 17.66
CA ASP A 136 11.97 -20.57 16.91
C ASP A 136 11.72 -21.56 15.77
N VAL A 137 10.55 -21.51 15.14
CA VAL A 137 10.18 -22.35 13.99
C VAL A 137 11.02 -21.91 12.79
N THR A 138 11.63 -22.90 12.13
CA THR A 138 12.47 -22.69 10.94
C THR A 138 11.94 -23.44 9.73
N LEU A 139 12.43 -23.12 8.53
CA LEU A 139 12.10 -23.87 7.32
C LEU A 139 12.51 -25.34 7.43
N ASP A 140 13.62 -25.64 8.11
CA ASP A 140 14.06 -27.03 8.36
C ASP A 140 13.05 -27.81 9.23
N ASN A 141 12.41 -27.14 10.19
CA ASN A 141 11.34 -27.76 10.97
C ASN A 141 10.12 -28.10 10.11
N ILE A 142 9.79 -27.24 9.14
CA ILE A 142 8.74 -27.50 8.16
C ILE A 142 9.14 -28.69 7.26
N ALA A 143 10.38 -28.68 6.74
CA ALA A 143 10.91 -29.75 5.88
C ALA A 143 11.00 -31.11 6.61
N ALA A 144 11.16 -31.10 7.93
CA ALA A 144 11.09 -32.31 8.75
C ALA A 144 9.66 -32.86 8.94
N GLY A 145 8.63 -32.23 8.35
CA GLY A 145 7.22 -32.67 8.44
C GLY A 145 6.59 -32.51 9.82
N LYS A 146 7.17 -31.67 10.69
CA LYS A 146 6.72 -31.52 12.07
C LYS A 146 5.37 -30.81 12.19
N TYR A 147 5.00 -29.99 11.20
CA TYR A 147 3.86 -29.09 11.26
C TYR A 147 2.96 -29.21 10.05
N SER A 148 1.66 -29.06 10.26
CA SER A 148 0.73 -28.70 9.19
C SER A 148 0.87 -27.22 8.87
N ILE A 149 0.84 -26.87 7.59
CA ILE A 149 1.04 -25.48 7.16
C ILE A 149 -0.11 -24.97 6.26
N CYS A 150 -0.40 -23.67 6.34
CA CYS A 150 -1.24 -22.98 5.38
C CYS A 150 -0.44 -21.90 4.66
N VAL A 151 -0.60 -21.81 3.33
CA VAL A 151 0.02 -20.83 2.46
C VAL A 151 -1.01 -20.25 1.49
N GLY A 152 -0.75 -19.07 0.96
CA GLY A 152 -1.53 -18.56 -0.18
C GLY A 152 -1.36 -19.40 -1.43
N ASP A 153 -2.37 -19.45 -2.27
CA ASP A 153 -2.26 -20.06 -3.60
C ASP A 153 -1.44 -19.20 -4.58
N ASP A 154 -1.35 -19.60 -5.84
CA ASP A 154 -0.56 -18.93 -6.87
C ASP A 154 -1.00 -17.49 -7.17
N SER A 155 -2.23 -17.11 -6.82
CA SER A 155 -2.75 -15.75 -6.98
C SER A 155 -2.34 -14.82 -5.83
N VAL A 156 -1.91 -15.38 -4.69
CA VAL A 156 -1.58 -14.65 -3.46
C VAL A 156 -0.07 -14.41 -3.38
N PRO A 157 0.41 -13.14 -3.40
CA PRO A 157 1.83 -12.84 -3.34
C PRO A 157 2.57 -13.45 -2.14
N ALA A 158 1.97 -13.46 -0.94
CA ALA A 158 2.55 -14.10 0.23
C ALA A 158 2.79 -15.61 0.00
N GLY A 159 1.86 -16.29 -0.70
CA GLY A 159 1.99 -17.70 -1.08
C GLY A 159 3.16 -17.92 -2.04
N ASN A 160 3.35 -17.03 -3.01
CA ASN A 160 4.47 -17.12 -3.94
C ASN A 160 5.82 -16.97 -3.23
N TYR A 161 5.94 -16.06 -2.25
CA TYR A 161 7.15 -15.94 -1.43
C TYR A 161 7.34 -17.16 -0.52
N ALA A 162 6.27 -17.70 0.05
CA ALA A 162 6.33 -18.95 0.81
C ALA A 162 6.80 -20.12 -0.06
N ALA A 163 6.27 -20.29 -1.28
CA ALA A 163 6.71 -21.30 -2.23
C ALA A 163 8.19 -21.14 -2.61
N GLN A 164 8.68 -19.89 -2.82
CA GLN A 164 10.09 -19.62 -3.04
C GLN A 164 10.94 -20.18 -1.87
N SER A 165 10.61 -19.81 -0.65
CA SER A 165 11.34 -20.23 0.53
C SER A 165 11.24 -21.75 0.78
N LEU A 166 10.05 -22.31 0.64
CA LEU A 166 9.82 -23.74 0.83
C LEU A 166 10.49 -24.60 -0.26
N SER A 167 10.78 -24.03 -1.43
CA SER A 167 11.55 -24.72 -2.46
C SER A 167 13.02 -24.91 -2.08
N THR A 168 13.60 -24.04 -1.24
CA THR A 168 15.00 -24.16 -0.80
C THR A 168 15.24 -25.35 0.13
N VAL A 169 14.16 -25.83 0.75
CA VAL A 169 14.19 -26.97 1.68
C VAL A 169 13.43 -28.20 1.16
N GLY A 170 13.04 -28.19 -0.13
CA GLY A 170 12.43 -29.32 -0.80
C GLY A 170 10.96 -29.60 -0.49
N VAL A 171 10.28 -28.70 0.21
CA VAL A 171 8.83 -28.80 0.52
C VAL A 171 7.97 -28.43 -0.70
N TYR A 172 8.44 -27.48 -1.50
CA TYR A 172 7.79 -27.07 -2.75
C TYR A 172 8.68 -27.43 -3.95
N THR A 173 8.08 -28.05 -4.96
CA THR A 173 8.72 -28.41 -6.23
C THR A 173 8.23 -27.48 -7.33
N PRO A 174 9.09 -26.57 -7.85
CA PRO A 174 8.75 -25.70 -8.95
C PRO A 174 8.49 -26.46 -10.24
N ALA A 175 7.63 -25.89 -11.11
CA ALA A 175 7.31 -26.47 -12.42
C ALA A 175 7.39 -25.41 -13.53
N GLY A 176 7.19 -25.82 -14.79
CA GLY A 176 7.23 -24.93 -15.95
C GLY A 176 8.60 -24.26 -16.10
N ASP A 177 8.61 -22.94 -16.28
CA ASP A 177 9.82 -22.12 -16.45
C ASP A 177 10.70 -22.06 -15.20
N ASP A 178 10.15 -22.43 -14.05
CA ASP A 178 10.85 -22.46 -12.76
C ASP A 178 11.44 -23.85 -12.44
N ALA A 179 11.21 -24.85 -13.28
CA ALA A 179 11.69 -26.22 -13.04
C ALA A 179 13.22 -26.30 -12.87
N GLY A 180 13.65 -26.92 -11.78
CA GLY A 180 15.08 -27.08 -11.44
C GLY A 180 15.73 -25.87 -10.79
N LYS A 181 14.98 -24.79 -10.52
CA LYS A 181 15.42 -23.62 -9.78
C LYS A 181 14.83 -23.63 -8.36
N THR A 182 15.33 -22.78 -7.46
CA THR A 182 14.83 -22.65 -6.09
C THR A 182 14.95 -21.21 -5.58
N GLY A 183 14.25 -20.91 -4.50
CA GLY A 183 14.40 -19.65 -3.77
C GLY A 183 14.06 -18.43 -4.65
N LYS A 184 14.94 -17.44 -4.64
CA LYS A 184 14.79 -16.18 -5.40
C LYS A 184 14.73 -16.33 -6.91
N GLU A 185 15.17 -17.46 -7.45
CA GLU A 185 15.21 -17.71 -8.90
C GLU A 185 13.85 -18.07 -9.48
N ILE A 186 12.87 -18.44 -8.64
CA ILE A 186 11.54 -18.84 -9.06
C ILE A 186 10.50 -17.74 -8.85
N PHE A 187 9.37 -17.86 -9.54
CA PHE A 187 8.19 -17.04 -9.27
C PHE A 187 7.34 -17.61 -8.14
N GLY A 188 7.47 -18.92 -7.85
CA GLY A 188 6.69 -19.60 -6.84
C GLY A 188 5.26 -19.91 -7.27
N LYS A 189 5.05 -20.15 -8.57
CA LYS A 189 3.76 -20.45 -9.20
C LYS A 189 3.82 -21.74 -10.01
N GLY A 190 2.67 -22.40 -10.14
CA GLY A 190 2.49 -23.56 -11.02
C GLY A 190 3.21 -24.83 -10.58
N GLY A 191 3.82 -24.83 -9.39
CA GLY A 191 4.47 -26.00 -8.80
C GLY A 191 3.54 -26.80 -7.88
N SER A 192 4.14 -27.65 -7.04
CA SER A 192 3.39 -28.48 -6.11
C SER A 192 4.12 -28.68 -4.79
N TYR A 193 3.36 -28.84 -3.72
CA TYR A 193 3.88 -29.25 -2.42
C TYR A 193 3.98 -30.78 -2.37
N GLY A 194 5.05 -31.28 -1.76
CA GLY A 194 5.26 -32.73 -1.64
C GLY A 194 4.15 -33.41 -0.83
N SER A 195 3.74 -34.62 -1.24
CA SER A 195 2.65 -35.37 -0.59
C SER A 195 2.89 -35.74 0.86
N ASP A 196 4.15 -35.71 1.29
CA ASP A 196 4.56 -36.02 2.66
C ASP A 196 4.30 -34.86 3.63
N TYR A 197 3.92 -33.69 3.11
CA TYR A 197 3.65 -32.50 3.87
C TYR A 197 2.15 -32.21 3.97
N LYS A 198 1.68 -31.79 5.13
CA LYS A 198 0.29 -31.35 5.32
C LYS A 198 0.18 -29.87 4.96
N VAL A 199 -0.07 -29.58 3.68
CA VAL A 199 -0.20 -28.23 3.16
C VAL A 199 -1.64 -27.93 2.77
N VAL A 200 -2.17 -26.83 3.27
CA VAL A 200 -3.42 -26.23 2.87
C VAL A 200 -3.12 -24.95 2.08
N THR A 201 -3.82 -24.69 1.01
CA THR A 201 -3.73 -23.45 0.24
C THR A 201 -5.02 -22.65 0.34
N ASP A 202 -4.94 -21.33 0.36
CA ASP A 202 -6.12 -20.46 0.34
C ASP A 202 -5.91 -19.26 -0.61
N THR A 203 -7.02 -18.67 -1.04
CA THR A 203 -7.08 -17.61 -2.07
C THR A 203 -6.80 -16.20 -1.53
N SER A 204 -6.59 -16.04 -0.23
CA SER A 204 -6.23 -14.75 0.37
C SER A 204 -5.36 -14.93 1.61
N VAL A 205 -4.42 -13.99 1.83
CA VAL A 205 -3.59 -13.99 3.04
C VAL A 205 -4.41 -13.89 4.32
N GLY A 206 -5.57 -13.22 4.27
CA GLY A 206 -6.48 -13.13 5.41
C GLY A 206 -7.07 -14.47 5.81
N ASN A 207 -7.43 -15.32 4.85
CA ASN A 207 -7.89 -16.67 5.13
C ASN A 207 -6.73 -17.56 5.62
N VAL A 208 -5.55 -17.44 5.00
CA VAL A 208 -4.34 -18.11 5.47
C VAL A 208 -4.08 -17.81 6.95
N CYS A 209 -4.19 -16.55 7.36
CA CYS A 209 -4.06 -16.14 8.76
C CYS A 209 -5.14 -16.78 9.66
N LYS A 210 -6.40 -16.85 9.20
CA LYS A 210 -7.52 -17.47 9.93
C LYS A 210 -7.29 -18.96 10.19
N HIS A 211 -6.70 -19.70 9.29
CA HIS A 211 -6.38 -21.12 9.52
C HIS A 211 -5.45 -21.30 10.72
N ALA A 212 -4.44 -20.44 10.88
CA ALA A 212 -3.61 -20.46 12.08
C ALA A 212 -4.39 -19.98 13.32
N GLN A 213 -5.16 -18.89 13.21
CA GLN A 213 -5.96 -18.33 14.31
C GLN A 213 -6.95 -19.32 14.88
N SER A 214 -7.63 -20.11 14.03
CA SER A 214 -8.56 -21.17 14.46
C SER A 214 -7.84 -22.41 15.01
N GLY A 215 -6.58 -22.62 14.64
CA GLY A 215 -5.82 -23.83 14.96
C GLY A 215 -6.10 -24.99 13.98
N ASP A 216 -6.61 -24.67 12.77
CA ASP A 216 -6.82 -25.67 11.71
C ASP A 216 -5.48 -26.18 11.16
N VAL A 217 -4.44 -25.34 11.25
CA VAL A 217 -3.04 -25.67 10.96
C VAL A 217 -2.14 -25.20 12.10
N ASP A 218 -0.96 -25.84 12.20
CA ASP A 218 0.04 -25.43 13.20
C ASP A 218 0.70 -24.10 12.82
N ILE A 219 1.00 -23.89 11.54
CA ILE A 219 1.75 -22.75 11.01
C ILE A 219 1.05 -22.15 9.79
N ALA A 220 1.03 -20.84 9.69
CA ALA A 220 0.66 -20.12 8.46
C ALA A 220 1.77 -19.18 8.03
N PHE A 221 1.93 -19.01 6.71
CA PHE A 221 2.88 -18.06 6.12
C PHE A 221 2.13 -16.80 5.71
N VAL A 222 2.42 -15.70 6.39
CA VAL A 222 1.77 -14.40 6.21
C VAL A 222 2.82 -13.28 6.27
N TYR A 223 2.40 -12.05 6.02
CA TYR A 223 3.27 -10.90 6.23
C TYR A 223 3.25 -10.44 7.71
N THR A 224 4.32 -9.80 8.14
CA THR A 224 4.35 -9.14 9.46
C THR A 224 3.15 -8.20 9.65
N SER A 225 2.81 -7.42 8.63
CA SER A 225 1.64 -6.52 8.65
C SER A 225 0.30 -7.23 8.88
N ASP A 226 0.17 -8.50 8.49
CA ASP A 226 -1.06 -9.28 8.70
C ASP A 226 -1.25 -9.65 10.18
N VAL A 227 -0.17 -9.86 10.92
CA VAL A 227 -0.22 -10.09 12.37
C VAL A 227 -0.83 -8.89 13.08
N TYR A 228 -0.39 -7.68 12.74
CA TYR A 228 -0.94 -6.43 13.29
C TYR A 228 -2.39 -6.20 12.87
N ARG A 229 -2.73 -6.59 11.64
CA ARG A 229 -4.07 -6.38 11.07
C ARG A 229 -5.13 -7.30 11.65
N PHE A 230 -4.82 -8.58 11.84
CA PHE A 230 -5.81 -9.59 12.22
C PHE A 230 -5.81 -9.91 13.72
N GLY A 231 -4.64 -9.90 14.36
CA GLY A 231 -4.50 -10.37 15.74
C GLY A 231 -4.81 -11.86 15.91
N GLY A 232 -4.77 -12.36 17.14
CA GLY A 232 -5.10 -13.75 17.49
C GLY A 232 -4.11 -14.79 16.95
N VAL A 233 -2.99 -14.33 16.39
CA VAL A 233 -1.83 -15.12 15.98
C VAL A 233 -0.55 -14.49 16.54
N GLU A 234 0.47 -15.30 16.74
CA GLU A 234 1.80 -14.89 17.19
C GLU A 234 2.86 -15.30 16.18
N ILE A 235 3.88 -14.47 16.00
CA ILE A 235 5.03 -14.82 15.17
C ILE A 235 5.85 -15.88 15.90
N VAL A 236 6.00 -17.04 15.28
CA VAL A 236 6.77 -18.18 15.82
C VAL A 236 8.07 -18.41 15.06
N GLY A 237 8.27 -17.70 13.95
CA GLY A 237 9.52 -17.69 13.19
C GLY A 237 9.48 -16.68 12.05
N THR A 238 10.64 -16.15 11.68
CA THR A 238 10.80 -15.28 10.51
C THR A 238 11.39 -16.11 9.37
N VAL A 239 10.84 -15.97 8.18
CA VAL A 239 11.37 -16.63 6.99
C VAL A 239 12.65 -15.92 6.55
N PRO A 240 13.78 -16.62 6.34
CA PRO A 240 15.02 -15.96 5.97
C PRO A 240 14.90 -15.20 4.63
N GLY A 241 15.20 -13.90 4.65
CA GLY A 241 15.04 -13.02 3.50
C GLY A 241 15.92 -13.33 2.30
N ASP A 242 16.92 -14.23 2.45
CA ASP A 242 17.74 -14.74 1.35
C ASP A 242 17.08 -15.92 0.59
N THR A 243 16.01 -16.51 1.13
CA THR A 243 15.28 -17.62 0.52
C THR A 243 14.19 -17.19 -0.45
N HIS A 244 13.78 -15.93 -0.44
CA HIS A 244 12.73 -15.37 -1.32
C HIS A 244 13.13 -13.99 -1.85
N LYS A 245 12.44 -13.53 -2.92
CA LYS A 245 12.62 -12.17 -3.44
C LYS A 245 12.21 -11.13 -2.39
N ASN A 246 12.82 -9.95 -2.46
CA ASN A 246 12.45 -8.85 -1.56
C ASN A 246 10.96 -8.54 -1.68
N ILE A 247 10.29 -8.49 -0.52
CA ILE A 247 8.88 -8.15 -0.44
C ILE A 247 8.77 -6.63 -0.45
N VAL A 248 8.22 -6.12 -1.53
CA VAL A 248 8.01 -4.69 -1.75
C VAL A 248 6.59 -4.51 -2.25
N CYS A 249 5.90 -3.53 -1.69
CA CYS A 249 4.58 -3.09 -2.14
C CYS A 249 4.75 -1.85 -3.02
N PRO A 250 4.81 -1.99 -4.35
CA PRO A 250 4.90 -0.87 -5.25
C PRO A 250 3.52 -0.24 -5.48
N GLY A 251 3.51 1.09 -5.66
CA GLY A 251 2.36 1.86 -6.13
C GLY A 251 2.62 2.44 -7.51
N ALA A 252 1.56 2.61 -8.31
CA ALA A 252 1.61 3.30 -9.59
C ALA A 252 0.24 3.90 -9.94
N ILE A 253 0.25 5.03 -10.65
CA ILE A 253 -0.96 5.67 -11.16
C ILE A 253 -1.48 4.85 -12.34
N THR A 254 -2.79 4.62 -12.40
CA THR A 254 -3.39 3.88 -13.50
C THR A 254 -3.40 4.68 -14.80
N LYS A 255 -3.47 4.01 -15.95
CA LYS A 255 -3.55 4.69 -17.26
C LYS A 255 -4.82 5.51 -17.45
N ASP A 256 -5.91 5.09 -16.82
CA ASP A 256 -7.23 5.72 -16.91
C ASP A 256 -7.48 6.77 -15.81
N CYS A 257 -6.45 7.06 -14.99
CA CYS A 257 -6.52 8.04 -13.91
C CYS A 257 -6.97 9.41 -14.43
N LYS A 258 -8.02 9.97 -13.82
CA LYS A 258 -8.55 11.29 -14.15
C LYS A 258 -7.98 12.40 -13.28
N ASN A 259 -7.44 12.03 -12.11
CA ASN A 259 -7.01 12.94 -11.06
C ASN A 259 -5.50 12.84 -10.82
N VAL A 260 -4.70 12.88 -11.90
CA VAL A 260 -3.26 12.55 -11.88
C VAL A 260 -2.48 13.37 -10.85
N ASP A 261 -2.73 14.68 -10.77
CA ASP A 261 -1.98 15.55 -9.85
C ASP A 261 -2.34 15.27 -8.39
N ALA A 262 -3.63 15.09 -8.07
CA ALA A 262 -4.07 14.74 -6.72
C ALA A 262 -3.59 13.34 -6.31
N THR A 263 -3.56 12.39 -7.25
CA THR A 263 -3.04 11.04 -7.01
C THR A 263 -1.54 11.04 -6.74
N LYS A 264 -0.78 11.86 -7.47
CA LYS A 264 0.66 12.07 -7.22
C LYS A 264 0.90 12.70 -5.85
N GLU A 265 0.12 13.73 -5.49
CA GLU A 265 0.22 14.40 -4.19
C GLU A 265 -0.04 13.41 -3.04
N PHE A 266 -1.07 12.57 -3.16
CA PHE A 266 -1.34 11.52 -2.17
C PHE A 266 -0.23 10.47 -2.10
N LEU A 267 0.26 9.99 -3.25
CA LEU A 267 1.34 9.01 -3.32
C LEU A 267 2.64 9.54 -2.71
N ASP A 268 2.97 10.81 -3.00
CA ASP A 268 4.12 11.49 -2.44
C ASP A 268 3.99 11.70 -0.92
N TRP A 269 2.80 12.06 -0.44
CA TRP A 269 2.51 12.16 0.98
C TRP A 269 2.68 10.79 1.68
N CYS A 270 2.21 9.70 1.08
CA CYS A 270 2.41 8.36 1.61
C CYS A 270 3.87 8.00 1.83
N MET A 271 4.77 8.49 0.97
CA MET A 271 6.20 8.21 1.04
C MET A 271 6.96 9.16 1.99
N ASN A 272 6.59 10.45 2.02
CA ASN A 272 7.45 11.50 2.59
C ASN A 272 6.89 12.15 3.85
N SER A 273 5.59 12.00 4.17
CA SER A 273 5.01 12.57 5.38
C SER A 273 5.40 11.75 6.63
N GLU A 274 5.88 12.43 7.68
CA GLU A 274 6.15 11.80 8.98
C GLU A 274 4.91 11.11 9.56
N LYS A 275 3.70 11.68 9.32
CA LYS A 275 2.43 11.08 9.73
C LYS A 275 2.17 9.77 9.00
N ALA A 276 2.36 9.75 7.67
CA ALA A 276 2.23 8.54 6.89
C ALA A 276 3.21 7.46 7.35
N GLN A 277 4.48 7.82 7.52
CA GLN A 277 5.52 6.91 7.98
C GLN A 277 5.18 6.27 9.34
N ALA A 278 4.69 7.04 10.29
CA ALA A 278 4.26 6.54 11.59
C ALA A 278 3.09 5.56 11.48
N ILE A 279 2.15 5.81 10.55
CA ILE A 279 1.02 4.89 10.29
C ILE A 279 1.53 3.57 9.70
N TRP A 280 2.39 3.63 8.68
CA TRP A 280 2.93 2.41 8.07
C TRP A 280 3.69 1.56 9.09
N GLN A 281 4.57 2.16 9.91
CA GLN A 281 5.30 1.47 10.97
C GLN A 281 4.37 0.85 12.02
N LYS A 282 3.34 1.58 12.44
CA LYS A 282 2.32 1.09 13.37
C LYS A 282 1.66 -0.20 12.89
N TRP A 283 1.48 -0.35 11.58
CA TRP A 283 0.85 -1.51 10.96
C TRP A 283 1.86 -2.55 10.44
N GLY A 284 3.13 -2.46 10.86
CA GLY A 284 4.17 -3.45 10.58
C GLY A 284 4.77 -3.36 9.17
N PHE A 285 4.67 -2.21 8.52
CA PHE A 285 5.37 -1.94 7.26
C PHE A 285 6.65 -1.16 7.52
N GLU A 286 7.70 -1.46 6.75
CA GLU A 286 8.89 -0.63 6.64
C GLU A 286 8.81 0.21 5.36
N LEU A 287 9.43 1.39 5.38
CA LEU A 287 9.57 2.18 4.15
C LEU A 287 10.58 1.55 3.21
N ALA A 288 10.32 1.62 1.91
CA ALA A 288 11.16 0.99 0.88
C ALA A 288 12.48 1.72 0.62
#